data_4ed77fbe1e7dafa1e82aaa19befd3ec2
#
_entry.id   4ed77fbe1e7dafa1e82aaa19befd3ec2
#
_cell.length_a   1.000
_cell.length_b   1.000
_cell.length_c   1.000
_cell.angle_alpha   90.00
_cell.angle_beta   90.00
_cell.angle_gamma   90.00
#
_symmetry.space_group_name_H-M   'P 1'
#
loop_
_entity.id
_entity.type
_entity.pdbx_description
1 polymer ?
#
loop_
_entity_poly.entity_id
_entity_poly.type
_entity_poly.pdbx_seq_one_letter_code
_entity_poly.pdbx_strand_id
1 'polypeptide(L)'
;MVKLRAMFPRKIKVCDAFGIPVYLDFSLIILLVLFVMDFGSFVYGLSFALALALSIVAHELGHALTARAFGYHTRDITLSLLGGCASLISLPRKAWQEFLTAIAGPAVSFVISGLAWLSLNFLPVEERWTVLVLYYTMWMNFVLGCFNLLPGFPMDGGRVFRSVASVFTTRTKATYIAMIVGRGFAILLALRGLHSIVTGGGWGFISILIAWMIWREGYREYQMARMEESARSWGNDWSARVSPPPYGGDDDEVEIRED
;
A
#
# COMPACT_ATOMS: atom_id res chain seq x y z
N MET A 1 -23.73 -9.52 -21.21
CA MET A 1 -23.21 -9.08 -19.89
C MET A 1 -21.92 -8.26 -19.93
N VAL A 2 -21.39 -7.85 -21.08
CA VAL A 2 -20.10 -7.15 -21.23
C VAL A 2 -20.25 -5.62 -21.26
N LYS A 3 -21.41 -5.04 -21.55
CA LYS A 3 -21.61 -3.59 -21.74
C LYS A 3 -21.86 -2.78 -20.45
N LEU A 4 -22.19 -3.38 -19.32
CA LEU A 4 -22.40 -2.65 -18.04
C LEU A 4 -21.10 -2.34 -17.29
N ARG A 5 -19.98 -2.99 -17.65
CA ARG A 5 -18.66 -2.78 -17.02
C ARG A 5 -17.94 -1.48 -17.44
N ALA A 6 -18.41 -0.82 -18.49
CA ALA A 6 -17.78 0.37 -19.07
C ALA A 6 -18.42 1.69 -18.62
N MET A 7 -19.50 1.67 -17.83
CA MET A 7 -20.33 2.86 -17.57
C MET A 7 -19.94 3.67 -16.34
N PHE A 8 -19.09 3.11 -15.44
CA PHE A 8 -18.51 3.88 -14.33
C PHE A 8 -17.01 3.62 -14.27
N PRO A 9 -16.15 4.62 -14.52
CA PRO A 9 -14.73 4.47 -14.29
C PRO A 9 -14.52 4.19 -12.79
N ARG A 10 -13.95 3.02 -12.45
CA ARG A 10 -13.69 2.62 -11.06
C ARG A 10 -12.81 3.63 -10.31
N LYS A 11 -12.10 4.50 -11.02
CA LYS A 11 -11.18 5.49 -10.47
C LYS A 11 -11.22 6.78 -11.29
N ILE A 12 -11.18 7.92 -10.62
CA ILE A 12 -11.18 9.26 -11.20
C ILE A 12 -9.78 9.84 -11.05
N LYS A 13 -9.18 10.36 -12.13
CA LYS A 13 -7.91 11.08 -12.04
C LYS A 13 -8.17 12.43 -11.39
N VAL A 14 -7.40 12.77 -10.36
CA VAL A 14 -7.52 14.04 -9.62
C VAL A 14 -6.43 15.02 -10.03
N CYS A 15 -5.18 14.58 -10.03
CA CYS A 15 -4.03 15.42 -10.33
C CYS A 15 -2.83 14.57 -10.76
N ASP A 16 -1.74 15.24 -11.12
CA ASP A 16 -0.41 14.67 -11.27
C ASP A 16 0.49 15.23 -10.15
N ALA A 17 1.03 14.37 -9.29
CA ALA A 17 1.95 14.75 -8.23
C ALA A 17 3.37 14.23 -8.58
N PHE A 18 4.32 15.16 -8.74
CA PHE A 18 5.70 14.84 -9.17
C PHE A 18 5.79 13.99 -10.44
N GLY A 19 4.82 14.17 -11.38
CA GLY A 19 4.72 13.41 -12.62
C GLY A 19 4.12 12.01 -12.45
N ILE A 20 3.53 11.70 -11.29
CA ILE A 20 2.80 10.47 -11.01
C ILE A 20 1.31 10.79 -10.98
N PRO A 21 0.47 10.16 -11.83
CA PRO A 21 -0.95 10.38 -11.83
C PRO A 21 -1.61 9.83 -10.55
N VAL A 22 -2.42 10.66 -9.89
CA VAL A 22 -3.17 10.32 -8.68
C VAL A 22 -4.63 10.11 -9.04
N TYR A 23 -5.16 8.96 -8.63
CA TYR A 23 -6.54 8.56 -8.84
C TYR A 23 -7.28 8.38 -7.52
N LEU A 24 -8.55 8.74 -7.48
CA LEU A 24 -9.49 8.41 -6.42
C LEU A 24 -10.34 7.20 -6.84
N ASP A 25 -10.35 6.16 -6.01
CA ASP A 25 -11.29 5.06 -6.13
C ASP A 25 -12.65 5.46 -5.54
N PHE A 26 -13.70 4.93 -6.12
CA PHE A 26 -15.08 5.24 -5.68
C PHE A 26 -15.32 4.88 -4.21
N SER A 27 -14.63 3.88 -3.68
CA SER A 27 -14.73 3.47 -2.27
C SER A 27 -14.26 4.56 -1.29
N LEU A 28 -13.20 5.30 -1.64
CA LEU A 28 -12.74 6.42 -0.81
C LEU A 28 -13.69 7.61 -0.91
N ILE A 29 -14.25 7.88 -2.09
CA ILE A 29 -15.24 8.97 -2.24
C ILE A 29 -16.43 8.75 -1.31
N ILE A 30 -16.95 7.51 -1.25
CA ILE A 30 -18.04 7.16 -0.33
C ILE A 30 -17.60 7.42 1.13
N LEU A 31 -16.40 6.95 1.53
CA LEU A 31 -15.90 7.18 2.88
C LEU A 31 -15.79 8.67 3.22
N LEU A 32 -15.25 9.47 2.31
CA LEU A 32 -15.13 10.92 2.51
C LEU A 32 -16.48 11.60 2.66
N VAL A 33 -17.48 11.20 1.86
CA VAL A 33 -18.86 11.72 1.96
C VAL A 33 -19.48 11.35 3.31
N LEU A 34 -19.36 10.09 3.75
CA LEU A 34 -19.85 9.65 5.06
C LEU A 34 -19.17 10.44 6.19
N PHE A 35 -17.86 10.68 6.04
CA PHE A 35 -17.11 11.46 7.00
C PHE A 35 -17.60 12.92 7.09
N VAL A 36 -17.86 13.54 5.92
CA VAL A 36 -18.44 14.90 5.88
C VAL A 36 -19.81 14.96 6.56
N MET A 37 -20.64 13.93 6.40
CA MET A 37 -21.97 13.88 6.99
C MET A 37 -21.97 13.68 8.51
N ASP A 38 -20.95 12.97 9.06
CA ASP A 38 -20.84 12.67 10.48
C ASP A 38 -20.40 13.87 11.34
N PHE A 39 -19.74 14.87 10.76
CA PHE A 39 -19.19 16.02 11.49
C PHE A 39 -20.21 17.10 11.90
N GLY A 40 -21.48 16.98 11.55
CA GLY A 40 -22.53 17.94 11.87
C GLY A 40 -22.36 19.35 11.22
N SER A 41 -21.24 19.58 10.53
CA SER A 41 -20.96 20.81 9.76
C SER A 41 -20.24 20.45 8.47
N PHE A 42 -20.80 20.86 7.34
CA PHE A 42 -20.22 20.62 6.01
C PHE A 42 -18.78 21.15 5.89
N VAL A 43 -18.53 22.35 6.38
CA VAL A 43 -17.21 23.00 6.29
C VAL A 43 -16.15 22.20 7.07
N TYR A 44 -16.44 21.82 8.30
CA TYR A 44 -15.52 21.00 9.10
C TYR A 44 -15.33 19.63 8.48
N GLY A 45 -16.39 18.95 8.12
CA GLY A 45 -16.32 17.63 7.50
C GLY A 45 -15.49 17.62 6.21
N LEU A 46 -15.71 18.62 5.34
CA LEU A 46 -14.94 18.76 4.10
C LEU A 46 -13.45 19.04 4.38
N SER A 47 -13.13 19.91 5.35
CA SER A 47 -11.75 20.21 5.72
C SER A 47 -11.00 18.97 6.20
N PHE A 48 -11.64 18.16 7.04
CA PHE A 48 -11.06 16.90 7.53
C PHE A 48 -10.94 15.86 6.41
N ALA A 49 -11.94 15.74 5.55
CA ALA A 49 -11.88 14.83 4.41
C ALA A 49 -10.72 15.19 3.47
N LEU A 50 -10.52 16.48 3.19
CA LEU A 50 -9.39 16.96 2.39
C LEU A 50 -8.06 16.74 3.10
N ALA A 51 -7.96 17.02 4.41
CA ALA A 51 -6.74 16.77 5.19
C ALA A 51 -6.38 15.29 5.17
N LEU A 52 -7.35 14.40 5.33
CA LEU A 52 -7.15 12.94 5.24
C LEU A 52 -6.67 12.52 3.85
N ALA A 53 -7.36 12.99 2.79
CA ALA A 53 -6.98 12.65 1.41
C ALA A 53 -5.55 13.12 1.09
N LEU A 54 -5.19 14.35 1.46
CA LEU A 54 -3.85 14.89 1.28
C LEU A 54 -2.80 14.12 2.10
N SER A 55 -3.14 13.71 3.32
CA SER A 55 -2.28 12.89 4.16
C SER A 55 -1.98 11.53 3.53
N ILE A 56 -3.00 10.86 2.97
CA ILE A 56 -2.83 9.60 2.26
C ILE A 56 -1.98 9.79 1.00
N VAL A 57 -2.22 10.85 0.21
CA VAL A 57 -1.37 11.17 -0.96
C VAL A 57 0.08 11.38 -0.55
N ALA A 58 0.34 12.15 0.49
CA ALA A 58 1.69 12.42 0.97
C ALA A 58 2.39 11.14 1.45
N HIS A 59 1.67 10.28 2.15
CA HIS A 59 2.14 8.96 2.58
C HIS A 59 2.57 8.11 1.37
N GLU A 60 1.70 7.98 0.35
CA GLU A 60 2.00 7.22 -0.88
C GLU A 60 3.14 7.83 -1.69
N LEU A 61 3.24 9.16 -1.71
CA LEU A 61 4.37 9.85 -2.33
C LEU A 61 5.69 9.52 -1.62
N GLY A 62 5.67 9.33 -0.31
CA GLY A 62 6.84 8.85 0.44
C GLY A 62 7.37 7.54 -0.15
N HIS A 63 6.51 6.55 -0.35
CA HIS A 63 6.86 5.27 -0.98
C HIS A 63 7.34 5.46 -2.43
N ALA A 64 6.57 6.20 -3.23
CA ALA A 64 6.81 6.36 -4.66
C ALA A 64 8.12 7.10 -4.96
N LEU A 65 8.42 8.17 -4.22
CA LEU A 65 9.64 8.95 -4.40
C LEU A 65 10.88 8.18 -3.91
N THR A 66 10.76 7.44 -2.81
CA THR A 66 11.85 6.55 -2.34
C THR A 66 12.11 5.42 -3.32
N ALA A 67 11.07 4.79 -3.87
CA ALA A 67 11.22 3.80 -4.93
C ALA A 67 11.89 4.37 -6.17
N ARG A 68 11.50 5.60 -6.58
CA ARG A 68 12.10 6.33 -7.71
C ARG A 68 13.60 6.61 -7.49
N ALA A 69 14.01 6.95 -6.27
CA ALA A 69 15.42 7.16 -5.93
C ALA A 69 16.27 5.89 -6.12
N PHE A 70 15.65 4.71 -6.03
CA PHE A 70 16.28 3.42 -6.33
C PHE A 70 16.12 2.96 -7.79
N GLY A 71 15.57 3.81 -8.66
CA GLY A 71 15.37 3.50 -10.08
C GLY A 71 14.08 2.72 -10.40
N TYR A 72 13.18 2.56 -9.43
CA TYR A 72 11.86 1.94 -9.66
C TYR A 72 10.84 3.00 -10.04
N HIS A 73 10.02 2.70 -11.05
CA HIS A 73 9.00 3.66 -11.52
C HIS A 73 7.64 3.31 -10.95
N THR A 74 6.95 4.33 -10.47
CA THR A 74 5.55 4.25 -10.06
C THR A 74 4.66 4.59 -11.25
N ARG A 75 3.73 3.71 -11.57
CA ARG A 75 2.76 3.89 -12.66
C ARG A 75 1.68 4.89 -12.28
N ASP A 76 1.05 4.69 -11.15
CA ASP A 76 -0.01 5.53 -10.61
C ASP A 76 -0.12 5.37 -9.09
N ILE A 77 -0.75 6.35 -8.44
CA ILE A 77 -1.17 6.28 -7.05
C ILE A 77 -2.70 6.22 -7.09
N THR A 78 -3.29 5.17 -6.53
CA THR A 78 -4.74 5.04 -6.39
C THR A 78 -5.12 5.08 -4.92
N LEU A 79 -5.92 6.07 -4.53
CA LEU A 79 -6.45 6.21 -3.19
C LEU A 79 -7.74 5.42 -3.06
N SER A 80 -7.82 4.51 -2.09
CA SER A 80 -8.96 3.64 -1.83
C SER A 80 -9.34 3.62 -0.35
N LEU A 81 -10.43 2.94 -0.01
CA LEU A 81 -10.90 2.78 1.38
C LEU A 81 -9.84 2.19 2.33
N LEU A 82 -8.94 1.34 1.83
CA LEU A 82 -7.83 0.76 2.61
C LEU A 82 -6.61 1.71 2.75
N GLY A 83 -6.69 2.92 2.24
CA GLY A 83 -5.57 3.83 2.10
C GLY A 83 -5.17 4.00 0.64
N GLY A 84 -3.95 4.44 0.40
CA GLY A 84 -3.36 4.53 -0.91
C GLY A 84 -2.77 3.22 -1.40
N CYS A 85 -2.55 3.13 -2.70
CA CYS A 85 -1.78 2.08 -3.32
C CYS A 85 -0.95 2.67 -4.46
N ALA A 86 0.35 2.81 -4.25
CA ALA A 86 1.28 3.14 -5.31
C ALA A 86 1.53 1.88 -6.16
N SER A 87 1.04 1.91 -7.40
CA SER A 87 1.26 0.83 -8.35
C SER A 87 2.68 0.91 -8.92
N LEU A 88 3.62 0.21 -8.29
CA LEU A 88 4.99 0.10 -8.80
C LEU A 88 5.02 -0.83 -10.03
N ILE A 89 5.73 -0.41 -11.09
CA ILE A 89 5.94 -1.24 -12.29
C ILE A 89 6.79 -2.47 -11.93
N SER A 90 7.73 -2.31 -11.00
CA SER A 90 8.56 -3.39 -10.47
C SER A 90 8.82 -3.18 -8.98
N LEU A 91 8.73 -4.24 -8.19
CA LEU A 91 9.02 -4.18 -6.76
C LEU A 91 10.53 -4.18 -6.51
N PRO A 92 11.00 -3.48 -5.46
CA PRO A 92 12.38 -3.56 -5.03
C PRO A 92 12.80 -5.01 -4.75
N ARG A 93 13.86 -5.47 -5.41
CA ARG A 93 14.35 -6.85 -5.26
C ARG A 93 15.29 -7.03 -4.07
N LYS A 94 16.03 -5.97 -3.70
CA LYS A 94 16.94 -5.97 -2.56
C LYS A 94 16.15 -5.70 -1.28
N ALA A 95 16.35 -6.52 -0.25
CA ALA A 95 15.63 -6.41 1.02
C ALA A 95 15.72 -5.00 1.65
N TRP A 96 16.92 -4.39 1.67
CA TRP A 96 17.10 -3.04 2.22
C TRP A 96 16.37 -1.95 1.43
N GLN A 97 16.24 -2.07 0.09
CA GLN A 97 15.46 -1.14 -0.74
C GLN A 97 13.96 -1.28 -0.46
N GLU A 98 13.48 -2.53 -0.31
CA GLU A 98 12.11 -2.80 0.10
C GLU A 98 11.82 -2.22 1.48
N PHE A 99 12.74 -2.40 2.44
CA PHE A 99 12.65 -1.83 3.78
C PHE A 99 12.51 -0.30 3.75
N LEU A 100 13.45 0.40 3.10
CA LEU A 100 13.44 1.86 3.02
C LEU A 100 12.22 2.39 2.27
N THR A 101 11.81 1.71 1.21
CA THR A 101 10.59 2.09 0.48
C THR A 101 9.36 1.90 1.37
N ALA A 102 9.26 0.80 2.11
CA ALA A 102 8.09 0.52 2.95
C ALA A 102 7.99 1.45 4.16
N ILE A 103 9.12 1.85 4.77
CA ILE A 103 9.09 2.76 5.94
C ILE A 103 8.87 4.23 5.55
N ALA A 104 9.10 4.61 4.28
CA ALA A 104 9.06 5.99 3.83
C ALA A 104 7.66 6.62 3.95
N GLY A 105 6.58 5.87 3.66
CA GLY A 105 5.21 6.36 3.84
C GLY A 105 4.89 6.67 5.30
N PRO A 106 5.01 5.71 6.22
CA PRO A 106 4.86 5.96 7.65
C PRO A 106 5.73 7.11 8.18
N ALA A 107 6.99 7.23 7.71
CA ALA A 107 7.88 8.32 8.09
C ALA A 107 7.31 9.68 7.70
N VAL A 108 6.78 9.83 6.46
CA VAL A 108 6.10 11.05 6.02
C VAL A 108 4.89 11.36 6.91
N SER A 109 4.08 10.36 7.25
CA SER A 109 2.94 10.54 8.15
C SER A 109 3.38 11.03 9.53
N PHE A 110 4.42 10.47 10.12
CA PHE A 110 4.94 10.95 11.41
C PHE A 110 5.53 12.36 11.32
N VAL A 111 6.18 12.73 10.21
CA VAL A 111 6.66 14.09 9.98
C VAL A 111 5.48 15.07 9.93
N ILE A 112 4.42 14.77 9.19
CA ILE A 112 3.21 15.62 9.12
C ILE A 112 2.58 15.75 10.52
N SER A 113 2.45 14.63 11.24
CA SER A 113 1.94 14.62 12.61
C SER A 113 2.77 15.50 13.55
N GLY A 114 4.10 15.37 13.49
CA GLY A 114 5.03 16.17 14.27
C GLY A 114 4.98 17.66 13.94
N LEU A 115 4.89 18.02 12.67
CA LEU A 115 4.75 19.42 12.24
C LEU A 115 3.42 20.02 12.71
N ALA A 116 2.31 19.29 12.63
CA ALA A 116 1.03 19.73 13.15
C ALA A 116 1.08 19.91 14.68
N TRP A 117 1.73 18.99 15.41
CA TRP A 117 1.95 19.09 16.84
C TRP A 117 2.80 20.32 17.21
N LEU A 118 3.91 20.57 16.50
CA LEU A 118 4.75 21.73 16.69
C LEU A 118 3.95 23.03 16.45
N SER A 119 3.15 23.07 15.38
CA SER A 119 2.31 24.22 15.07
C SER A 119 1.33 24.53 16.21
N LEU A 120 0.68 23.51 16.78
CA LEU A 120 -0.27 23.67 17.88
C LEU A 120 0.38 24.17 19.18
N ASN A 121 1.66 23.85 19.42
CA ASN A 121 2.31 24.16 20.69
C ASN A 121 3.18 25.43 20.64
N PHE A 122 3.65 25.84 19.48
CA PHE A 122 4.64 26.90 19.34
C PHE A 122 4.20 28.09 18.49
N LEU A 123 3.11 27.94 17.69
CA LEU A 123 2.55 29.05 16.92
C LEU A 123 1.33 29.66 17.65
N PRO A 124 1.13 30.97 17.57
CA PRO A 124 -0.04 31.64 18.15
C PRO A 124 -1.30 31.37 17.29
N VAL A 125 -1.78 30.12 17.30
CA VAL A 125 -2.97 29.72 16.57
C VAL A 125 -4.18 29.87 17.49
N GLU A 126 -4.93 30.96 17.35
CA GLU A 126 -6.09 31.28 18.19
C GLU A 126 -7.41 30.86 17.55
N GLU A 127 -7.45 30.75 16.23
CA GLU A 127 -8.66 30.44 15.50
C GLU A 127 -9.07 28.98 15.71
N ARG A 128 -10.26 28.76 16.29
CA ARG A 128 -10.77 27.45 16.67
C ARG A 128 -10.79 26.46 15.49
N TRP A 129 -11.11 26.91 14.29
CA TRP A 129 -11.11 26.05 13.10
C TRP A 129 -9.72 25.53 12.77
N THR A 130 -8.72 26.41 12.75
CA THR A 130 -7.33 26.04 12.47
C THR A 130 -6.77 25.09 13.52
N VAL A 131 -7.08 25.33 14.81
CA VAL A 131 -6.71 24.42 15.90
C VAL A 131 -7.31 23.04 15.70
N LEU A 132 -8.57 22.94 15.35
CA LEU A 132 -9.25 21.65 15.09
C LEU A 132 -8.64 20.92 13.89
N VAL A 133 -8.41 21.62 12.78
CA VAL A 133 -7.80 21.01 11.57
C VAL A 133 -6.40 20.48 11.88
N LEU A 134 -5.57 21.26 12.56
CA LEU A 134 -4.22 20.82 12.96
C LEU A 134 -4.27 19.64 13.94
N TYR A 135 -5.16 19.67 14.93
CA TYR A 135 -5.33 18.59 15.90
C TYR A 135 -5.73 17.27 15.21
N TYR A 136 -6.73 17.31 14.32
CA TYR A 136 -7.13 16.11 13.60
C TYR A 136 -6.06 15.66 12.59
N THR A 137 -5.38 16.59 11.90
CA THR A 137 -4.26 16.26 11.00
C THR A 137 -3.14 15.55 11.77
N MET A 138 -2.79 16.03 12.96
CA MET A 138 -1.83 15.40 13.85
C MET A 138 -2.22 13.95 14.17
N TRP A 139 -3.43 13.76 14.71
CA TRP A 139 -3.89 12.45 15.14
C TRP A 139 -4.11 11.48 13.97
N MET A 140 -4.70 11.93 12.86
CA MET A 140 -4.90 11.10 11.67
C MET A 140 -3.56 10.58 11.12
N ASN A 141 -2.55 11.45 11.01
CA ASN A 141 -1.25 11.04 10.49
C ASN A 141 -0.48 10.16 11.49
N PHE A 142 -0.60 10.40 12.79
CA PHE A 142 -0.05 9.53 13.82
C PHE A 142 -0.66 8.12 13.73
N VAL A 143 -1.98 8.03 13.69
CA VAL A 143 -2.69 6.75 13.59
C VAL A 143 -2.39 6.07 12.25
N LEU A 144 -2.37 6.82 11.14
CA LEU A 144 -2.02 6.29 9.81
C LEU A 144 -0.62 5.67 9.80
N GLY A 145 0.38 6.36 10.38
CA GLY A 145 1.74 5.86 10.51
C GLY A 145 1.83 4.61 11.40
N CYS A 146 1.22 4.65 12.59
CA CYS A 146 1.20 3.51 13.51
C CYS A 146 0.49 2.28 12.90
N PHE A 147 -0.68 2.49 12.28
CA PHE A 147 -1.45 1.42 11.66
C PHE A 147 -0.67 0.77 10.51
N ASN A 148 -0.04 1.59 9.66
CA ASN A 148 0.76 1.06 8.57
C ASN A 148 2.05 0.37 9.01
N LEU A 149 2.56 0.61 10.22
CA LEU A 149 3.71 -0.11 10.77
C LEU A 149 3.35 -1.42 11.46
N LEU A 150 2.07 -1.79 11.55
CA LEU A 150 1.69 -3.11 12.07
C LEU A 150 2.33 -4.22 11.23
N PRO A 151 2.97 -5.24 11.86
CA PRO A 151 3.77 -6.24 11.16
C PRO A 151 2.93 -7.29 10.43
N GLY A 152 1.97 -6.87 9.63
CA GLY A 152 1.06 -7.74 8.88
C GLY A 152 0.66 -7.15 7.55
N PHE A 153 0.37 -8.00 6.56
CA PHE A 153 -0.20 -7.57 5.30
C PHE A 153 -1.70 -7.25 5.43
N PRO A 154 -2.21 -6.26 4.69
CA PRO A 154 -1.57 -5.51 3.60
C PRO A 154 -0.79 -4.25 4.00
N MET A 155 -0.56 -4.00 5.29
CA MET A 155 0.11 -2.81 5.78
C MET A 155 1.60 -2.79 5.39
N ASP A 156 2.23 -1.59 5.42
CA ASP A 156 3.66 -1.43 5.11
C ASP A 156 4.56 -2.14 6.10
N GLY A 157 4.14 -2.25 7.36
CA GLY A 157 4.80 -3.05 8.39
C GLY A 157 4.94 -4.53 8.02
N GLY A 158 4.03 -5.07 7.22
CA GLY A 158 4.16 -6.40 6.63
C GLY A 158 5.34 -6.49 5.64
N ARG A 159 5.55 -5.45 4.83
CA ARG A 159 6.71 -5.33 3.92
C ARG A 159 8.01 -5.08 4.68
N VAL A 160 7.97 -4.23 5.70
CA VAL A 160 9.09 -4.00 6.62
C VAL A 160 9.48 -5.32 7.29
N PHE A 161 8.52 -6.05 7.86
CA PHE A 161 8.74 -7.35 8.47
C PHE A 161 9.33 -8.35 7.46
N ARG A 162 8.72 -8.45 6.26
CA ARG A 162 9.21 -9.33 5.19
C ARG A 162 10.65 -9.03 4.80
N SER A 163 11.00 -7.76 4.65
CA SER A 163 12.35 -7.35 4.26
C SER A 163 13.39 -7.74 5.29
N VAL A 164 13.10 -7.55 6.59
CA VAL A 164 13.98 -7.95 7.68
C VAL A 164 14.04 -9.48 7.81
N ALA A 165 12.90 -10.16 7.85
CA ALA A 165 12.83 -11.60 8.01
C ALA A 165 13.43 -12.36 6.81
N SER A 166 13.43 -11.79 5.61
CA SER A 166 14.01 -12.41 4.42
C SER A 166 15.55 -12.52 4.46
N VAL A 167 16.20 -11.87 5.43
CA VAL A 167 17.64 -12.08 5.73
C VAL A 167 17.87 -13.44 6.38
N PHE A 168 16.89 -13.93 7.15
CA PHE A 168 16.99 -15.17 7.94
C PHE A 168 16.18 -16.33 7.36
N THR A 169 15.23 -16.06 6.44
CA THR A 169 14.36 -17.08 5.87
C THR A 169 14.01 -16.74 4.42
N THR A 170 13.23 -17.60 3.73
CA THR A 170 12.77 -17.30 2.38
C THR A 170 11.72 -16.18 2.37
N ARG A 171 11.69 -15.40 1.30
CA ARG A 171 10.70 -14.32 1.09
C ARG A 171 9.26 -14.83 1.26
N THR A 172 8.97 -16.02 0.75
CA THR A 172 7.65 -16.65 0.84
C THR A 172 7.28 -17.01 2.29
N LYS A 173 8.21 -17.55 3.08
CA LYS A 173 7.96 -17.83 4.50
C LYS A 173 7.75 -16.55 5.30
N ALA A 174 8.57 -15.53 5.08
CA ALA A 174 8.39 -14.22 5.71
C ALA A 174 7.03 -13.60 5.36
N THR A 175 6.60 -13.68 4.09
CA THR A 175 5.28 -13.22 3.64
C THR A 175 4.14 -14.00 4.30
N TYR A 176 4.30 -15.33 4.44
CA TYR A 176 3.32 -16.17 5.12
C TYR A 176 3.11 -15.76 6.58
N ILE A 177 4.20 -15.54 7.33
CA ILE A 177 4.12 -15.10 8.74
C ILE A 177 3.43 -13.74 8.83
N ALA A 178 3.81 -12.78 8.00
CA ALA A 178 3.18 -11.45 7.97
C ALA A 178 1.68 -11.54 7.61
N MET A 179 1.29 -12.46 6.71
CA MET A 179 -0.12 -12.73 6.40
C MET A 179 -0.88 -13.26 7.63
N ILE A 180 -0.30 -14.20 8.38
CA ILE A 180 -0.95 -14.75 9.60
C ILE A 180 -1.14 -13.67 10.66
N VAL A 181 -0.14 -12.81 10.88
CA VAL A 181 -0.26 -11.67 11.80
C VAL A 181 -1.37 -10.72 11.34
N GLY A 182 -1.41 -10.37 10.05
CA GLY A 182 -2.47 -9.54 9.47
C GLY A 182 -3.86 -10.14 9.64
N ARG A 183 -4.01 -11.48 9.52
CA ARG A 183 -5.27 -12.19 9.81
C ARG A 183 -5.67 -12.09 11.28
N GLY A 184 -4.73 -12.15 12.21
CA GLY A 184 -4.98 -11.92 13.62
C GLY A 184 -5.61 -10.56 13.87
N PHE A 185 -5.05 -9.49 13.29
CA PHE A 185 -5.63 -8.14 13.34
C PHE A 185 -7.02 -8.08 12.68
N ALA A 186 -7.21 -8.74 11.55
CA ALA A 186 -8.51 -8.80 10.88
C ALA A 186 -9.59 -9.45 11.76
N ILE A 187 -9.26 -10.53 12.48
CA ILE A 187 -10.18 -11.18 13.42
C ILE A 187 -10.53 -10.24 14.56
N LEU A 188 -9.55 -9.58 15.19
CA LEU A 188 -9.79 -8.62 16.28
C LEU A 188 -10.69 -7.47 15.81
N LEU A 189 -10.44 -6.94 14.61
CA LEU A 189 -11.24 -5.87 14.03
C LEU A 189 -12.67 -6.32 13.70
N ALA A 190 -12.84 -7.55 13.22
CA ALA A 190 -14.16 -8.13 12.95
C ALA A 190 -14.96 -8.34 14.25
N LEU A 191 -14.33 -8.86 15.32
CA LEU A 191 -14.95 -9.02 16.62
C LEU A 191 -15.37 -7.67 17.23
N ARG A 192 -14.49 -6.65 17.14
CA ARG A 192 -14.83 -5.29 17.54
C ARG A 192 -16.00 -4.73 16.74
N GLY A 193 -16.01 -4.96 15.42
CA GLY A 193 -17.10 -4.53 14.54
C GLY A 193 -18.42 -5.18 14.92
N LEU A 194 -18.42 -6.48 15.19
CA LEU A 194 -19.61 -7.22 15.63
C LEU A 194 -20.12 -6.70 16.98
N HIS A 195 -19.23 -6.50 17.95
CA HIS A 195 -19.58 -5.90 19.23
C HIS A 195 -20.23 -4.52 19.05
N SER A 196 -19.64 -3.66 18.20
CA SER A 196 -20.18 -2.34 17.88
C SER A 196 -21.61 -2.41 17.31
N ILE A 197 -21.87 -3.34 16.39
CA ILE A 197 -23.23 -3.54 15.83
C ILE A 197 -24.22 -3.95 16.92
N VAL A 198 -23.85 -4.92 17.76
CA VAL A 198 -24.74 -5.41 18.85
C VAL A 198 -25.03 -4.33 19.86
N THR A 199 -24.09 -3.42 20.14
CA THR A 199 -24.24 -2.31 21.07
C THR A 199 -24.82 -1.03 20.45
N GLY A 200 -25.27 -1.08 19.18
CA GLY A 200 -25.88 0.05 18.47
C GLY A 200 -24.89 1.06 17.90
N GLY A 201 -23.62 0.72 17.78
CA GLY A 201 -22.59 1.57 17.19
C GLY A 201 -22.64 1.60 15.65
N GLY A 202 -22.66 2.79 15.05
CA GLY A 202 -22.83 2.97 13.59
C GLY A 202 -21.67 2.47 12.72
N TRP A 203 -20.45 2.39 13.25
CA TRP A 203 -19.22 2.08 12.47
C TRP A 203 -18.84 0.59 12.46
N GLY A 204 -19.65 -0.28 13.09
CA GLY A 204 -19.35 -1.71 13.19
C GLY A 204 -19.27 -2.42 11.85
N PHE A 205 -20.15 -2.08 10.91
CA PHE A 205 -20.16 -2.67 9.56
C PHE A 205 -18.89 -2.33 8.76
N ILE A 206 -18.42 -1.08 8.86
CA ILE A 206 -17.19 -0.65 8.20
C ILE A 206 -15.98 -1.40 8.76
N SER A 207 -15.93 -1.62 10.08
CA SER A 207 -14.87 -2.41 10.72
C SER A 207 -14.81 -3.85 10.19
N ILE A 208 -15.96 -4.49 9.98
CA ILE A 208 -16.05 -5.84 9.41
C ILE A 208 -15.60 -5.84 7.94
N LEU A 209 -16.01 -4.83 7.16
CA LEU A 209 -15.60 -4.67 5.77
C LEU A 209 -14.07 -4.53 5.64
N ILE A 210 -13.47 -3.68 6.49
CA ILE A 210 -12.00 -3.50 6.52
C ILE A 210 -11.31 -4.83 6.92
N ALA A 211 -11.82 -5.53 7.91
CA ALA A 211 -11.30 -6.84 8.33
C ALA A 211 -11.30 -7.85 7.17
N TRP A 212 -12.40 -7.94 6.43
CA TRP A 212 -12.49 -8.79 5.25
C TRP A 212 -11.49 -8.40 4.16
N MET A 213 -11.31 -7.09 3.92
CA MET A 213 -10.34 -6.61 2.94
C MET A 213 -8.89 -6.94 3.35
N ILE A 214 -8.52 -6.76 4.65
CA ILE A 214 -7.21 -7.15 5.18
C ILE A 214 -6.98 -8.65 4.96
N TRP A 215 -7.97 -9.48 5.28
CA TRP A 215 -7.89 -10.93 5.08
C TRP A 215 -7.60 -11.30 3.63
N ARG A 216 -8.32 -10.69 2.70
CA ARG A 216 -8.22 -10.96 1.25
C ARG A 216 -6.87 -10.50 0.68
N GLU A 217 -6.45 -9.27 1.00
CA GLU A 217 -5.23 -8.71 0.43
C GLU A 217 -3.97 -9.36 1.01
N GLY A 218 -3.96 -9.70 2.30
CA GLY A 218 -2.86 -10.48 2.88
C GLY A 218 -2.67 -11.85 2.21
N TYR A 219 -3.77 -12.53 1.84
CA TYR A 219 -3.71 -13.78 1.09
C TYR A 219 -3.18 -13.58 -0.34
N ARG A 220 -3.56 -12.50 -1.01
CA ARG A 220 -3.06 -12.17 -2.36
C ARG A 220 -1.54 -11.93 -2.36
N GLU A 221 -1.02 -11.19 -1.40
CA GLU A 221 0.43 -10.97 -1.24
C GLU A 221 1.20 -12.29 -1.07
N TYR A 222 0.67 -13.20 -0.26
CA TYR A 222 1.26 -14.53 -0.08
C TYR A 222 1.24 -15.35 -1.39
N GLN A 223 0.13 -15.34 -2.13
CA GLN A 223 0.03 -16.06 -3.41
C GLN A 223 1.01 -15.49 -4.44
N MET A 224 1.15 -14.17 -4.53
CA MET A 224 2.13 -13.53 -5.42
C MET A 224 3.56 -13.93 -5.06
N ALA A 225 3.93 -13.91 -3.78
CA ALA A 225 5.26 -14.35 -3.35
C ALA A 225 5.54 -15.82 -3.68
N ARG A 226 4.53 -16.69 -3.54
CA ARG A 226 4.62 -18.11 -3.89
C ARG A 226 4.77 -18.33 -5.41
N MET A 227 4.04 -17.57 -6.22
CA MET A 227 4.17 -17.63 -7.68
C MET A 227 5.56 -17.16 -8.15
N GLU A 228 6.08 -16.08 -7.56
CA GLU A 228 7.44 -15.61 -7.85
C GLU A 228 8.50 -16.65 -7.52
N GLU A 229 8.38 -17.35 -6.38
CA GLU A 229 9.30 -18.41 -5.98
C GLU A 229 9.24 -19.59 -6.95
N SER A 230 8.04 -20.03 -7.33
CA SER A 230 7.84 -21.08 -8.32
C SER A 230 8.42 -20.72 -9.69
N ALA A 231 8.18 -19.50 -10.16
CA ALA A 231 8.72 -19.03 -11.45
C ALA A 231 10.26 -19.01 -11.46
N ARG A 232 10.90 -18.66 -10.34
CA ARG A 232 12.36 -18.72 -10.20
C ARG A 232 12.89 -20.16 -10.23
N SER A 233 12.21 -21.10 -9.58
CA SER A 233 12.62 -22.51 -9.57
C SER A 233 12.53 -23.11 -10.97
N TRP A 234 11.48 -22.77 -11.74
CA TRP A 234 11.34 -23.19 -13.15
C TRP A 234 12.43 -22.61 -14.06
N GLY A 235 12.74 -21.31 -13.89
CA GLY A 235 13.81 -20.67 -14.66
C GLY A 235 15.17 -21.29 -14.42
N ASN A 236 15.48 -21.64 -13.18
CA ASN A 236 16.74 -22.33 -12.82
C ASN A 236 16.78 -23.77 -13.34
N ASP A 237 15.66 -24.50 -13.29
CA ASP A 237 15.57 -25.87 -13.79
C ASP A 237 15.67 -25.90 -15.33
N TRP A 238 15.11 -24.90 -16.01
CA TRP A 238 15.21 -24.79 -17.47
C TRP A 238 16.64 -24.46 -17.92
N SER A 239 17.35 -23.56 -17.24
CA SER A 239 18.75 -23.25 -17.54
C SER A 239 19.68 -24.42 -17.24
N ALA A 240 19.35 -25.28 -16.29
CA ALA A 240 20.10 -26.51 -15.99
C ALA A 240 19.82 -27.62 -17.02
N ARG A 241 18.65 -27.65 -17.67
CA ARG A 241 18.29 -28.64 -18.67
C ARG A 241 18.73 -28.25 -20.09
N VAL A 242 18.92 -26.98 -20.37
CA VAL A 242 19.55 -26.48 -21.59
C VAL A 242 21.03 -26.26 -21.32
N SER A 243 21.73 -27.32 -20.94
CA SER A 243 23.15 -27.38 -21.19
C SER A 243 23.35 -27.26 -22.70
N PRO A 244 24.18 -26.37 -23.22
CA PRO A 244 24.52 -26.40 -24.64
C PRO A 244 24.92 -27.85 -24.94
N PRO A 245 24.46 -28.40 -26.07
CA PRO A 245 24.86 -29.76 -26.45
C PRO A 245 26.35 -29.85 -26.43
N PRO A 246 26.95 -31.00 -26.10
CA PRO A 246 28.38 -31.17 -26.05
C PRO A 246 28.94 -31.25 -27.47
N TYR A 247 28.69 -30.22 -28.26
CA TYR A 247 29.33 -29.93 -29.51
C TYR A 247 30.35 -28.80 -29.27
N GLY A 248 31.34 -29.07 -28.48
CA GLY A 248 32.68 -28.54 -28.60
C GLY A 248 33.47 -29.58 -29.37
N GLY A 249 33.15 -29.75 -30.62
CA GLY A 249 33.94 -30.47 -31.57
C GLY A 249 34.40 -29.47 -32.57
N ASP A 250 35.71 -29.36 -32.69
CA ASP A 250 36.47 -28.55 -33.59
C ASP A 250 35.97 -28.66 -35.05
N ASP A 251 35.99 -27.52 -35.74
CA ASP A 251 36.34 -27.36 -37.16
C ASP A 251 35.64 -28.28 -38.17
N ASP A 252 34.39 -28.02 -38.51
CA ASP A 252 33.90 -28.33 -39.83
C ASP A 252 33.48 -27.02 -40.52
N GLU A 253 34.44 -26.44 -41.26
CA GLU A 253 34.20 -25.46 -42.32
C GLU A 253 33.15 -26.03 -43.27
N VAL A 254 31.95 -25.51 -43.22
CA VAL A 254 30.94 -25.78 -44.25
C VAL A 254 31.32 -24.97 -45.48
N GLU A 255 32.05 -25.62 -46.39
CA GLU A 255 32.28 -25.13 -47.74
C GLU A 255 30.94 -25.07 -48.48
N ILE A 256 30.40 -23.88 -48.63
CA ILE A 256 29.23 -23.63 -49.47
C ILE A 256 29.73 -23.66 -50.91
N ARG A 257 29.50 -24.77 -51.60
CA ARG A 257 29.64 -24.84 -53.09
C ARG A 257 28.40 -24.13 -53.67
N GLU A 258 28.65 -23.01 -54.32
CA GLU A 258 27.74 -22.41 -55.29
C GLU A 258 27.84 -23.22 -56.61
N ASP A 259 26.71 -23.81 -57.00
CA ASP A 259 26.42 -24.26 -58.38
C ASP A 259 25.23 -23.45 -58.91
#